data_377d6b83be184e4bbae4a8d0a6d739f0
#
_entry.id   377d6b83be184e4bbae4a8d0a6d739f0
#
_cell.length_a   1.000
_cell.length_b   1.000
_cell.length_c   1.000
_cell.angle_alpha   90.00
_cell.angle_beta   90.00
_cell.angle_gamma   90.00
#
_symmetry.space_group_name_H-M   'P 1'
#
loop_
_entity.id
_entity.type
_entity.pdbx_description
1 polymer ?
#
loop_
_entity_poly.entity_id
_entity_poly.type
_entity_poly.pdbx_seq_one_letter_code
_entity_poly.pdbx_strand_id
1 'polypeptide(L)'
;RLVEESGIRISKTTDGQLIYEVSGKTQGESEQNILSTTKGETYRIKLPDGTQVWLNAASSLSYPVSFANQKDRTVTLTGEAYFEVAKDAKRPFIVQAADQQVKVLGTHFNVNSYADESAVQTTLLEGRVQVSSHNQKLLLAPGEQSSLSAHGVLKSHPIDTAPVIAWTNNEFMFDEDDIESVMRKVARWYNVEVIYQGKKTTEKFGGGISRFDDVQKVLSLLEKTGAVHFRIDGKKIHVLP
;
A
#
# COMPACT_ATOMS: atom_id res chain seq x y z
N ARG A 1 15.27 -20.59 -2.68
CA ARG A 1 16.28 -19.86 -1.87
C ARG A 1 17.22 -19.20 -2.86
N LEU A 2 17.26 -17.86 -2.91
CA LEU A 2 18.03 -17.15 -3.91
C LEU A 2 19.37 -16.67 -3.34
N VAL A 3 19.38 -16.05 -2.17
CA VAL A 3 20.59 -15.49 -1.54
C VAL A 3 20.44 -15.46 -0.02
N GLU A 4 21.54 -15.59 0.72
CA GLU A 4 21.63 -15.31 2.15
C GLU A 4 22.86 -14.42 2.34
N GLU A 5 22.66 -13.15 2.59
CA GLU A 5 23.72 -12.17 2.77
C GLU A 5 23.35 -11.22 3.91
N SER A 6 24.30 -10.97 4.80
CA SER A 6 24.15 -10.02 5.93
C SER A 6 22.92 -10.21 6.80
N GLY A 7 22.49 -11.47 7.06
CA GLY A 7 21.32 -11.77 7.89
C GLY A 7 19.98 -11.62 7.17
N ILE A 8 19.98 -11.47 5.86
CA ILE A 8 18.77 -11.45 5.03
C ILE A 8 18.69 -12.77 4.24
N ARG A 9 17.56 -13.48 4.39
CA ARG A 9 17.25 -14.64 3.56
C ARG A 9 16.20 -14.26 2.53
N ILE A 10 16.52 -14.42 1.26
CA ILE A 10 15.58 -14.18 0.16
C ILE A 10 15.07 -15.52 -0.33
N SER A 11 13.76 -15.69 -0.40
CA SER A 11 13.09 -16.85 -0.99
C SER A 11 12.07 -16.39 -2.02
N LYS A 12 11.80 -17.26 -3.01
CA LYS A 12 10.77 -17.02 -4.02
C LYS A 12 9.63 -18.02 -3.79
N THR A 13 8.39 -17.51 -3.75
CA THR A 13 7.19 -18.33 -3.66
C THR A 13 6.86 -19.00 -5.01
N THR A 14 5.96 -19.96 -5.02
CA THR A 14 5.53 -20.65 -6.24
C THR A 14 4.81 -19.74 -7.24
N ASP A 15 4.19 -18.68 -6.76
CA ASP A 15 3.54 -17.62 -7.54
C ASP A 15 4.50 -16.49 -7.96
N GLY A 16 5.80 -16.63 -7.64
CA GLY A 16 6.84 -15.73 -8.10
C GLY A 16 7.15 -14.54 -7.18
N GLN A 17 6.45 -14.39 -6.07
CA GLN A 17 6.72 -13.31 -5.10
C GLN A 17 8.05 -13.54 -4.36
N LEU A 18 8.76 -12.46 -4.06
CA LEU A 18 9.96 -12.49 -3.24
C LEU A 18 9.60 -12.27 -1.77
N ILE A 19 10.04 -13.21 -0.91
CA ILE A 19 9.94 -13.06 0.53
C ILE A 19 11.32 -12.75 1.09
N TYR A 20 11.43 -11.65 1.81
CA TYR A 20 12.62 -11.24 2.54
C TYR A 20 12.43 -11.57 4.01
N GLU A 21 13.26 -12.46 4.55
CA GLU A 21 13.31 -12.78 5.98
C GLU A 21 14.55 -12.15 6.58
N VAL A 22 14.39 -11.26 7.55
CA VAL A 22 15.50 -10.61 8.26
C VAL A 22 15.73 -11.35 9.57
N SER A 23 16.88 -12.02 9.70
CA SER A 23 17.30 -12.66 10.95
C SER A 23 18.18 -11.68 11.74
N GLY A 24 17.58 -10.99 12.70
CA GLY A 24 18.28 -10.01 13.53
C GLY A 24 19.34 -10.61 14.42
N LYS A 25 20.58 -10.66 13.93
CA LYS A 25 21.80 -10.90 14.73
C LYS A 25 22.88 -9.92 14.31
N THR A 26 22.63 -8.63 14.39
CA THR A 26 23.67 -7.61 14.24
C THR A 26 23.69 -6.71 15.48
N GLN A 27 24.88 -6.54 16.04
CA GLN A 27 25.17 -5.61 17.13
C GLN A 27 25.28 -4.20 16.54
N GLY A 28 24.15 -3.47 16.56
CA GLY A 28 24.08 -2.08 16.14
C GLY A 28 22.69 -1.52 16.35
N GLU A 29 22.47 -0.78 17.44
CA GLU A 29 21.14 -0.29 17.85
C GLU A 29 20.54 0.80 16.94
N SER A 30 21.27 1.28 15.91
CA SER A 30 20.84 2.38 15.05
C SER A 30 20.75 2.04 13.56
N GLU A 31 21.04 0.81 13.16
CA GLU A 31 21.00 0.44 11.74
C GLU A 31 19.57 0.25 11.24
N GLN A 32 19.28 0.90 10.12
CA GLN A 32 18.00 0.84 9.43
C GLN A 32 18.16 0.07 8.12
N ASN A 33 17.21 -0.81 7.84
CA ASN A 33 17.02 -1.40 6.53
C ASN A 33 15.99 -0.60 5.74
N ILE A 34 16.16 -0.50 4.44
CA ILE A 34 15.18 0.07 3.54
C ILE A 34 14.88 -0.95 2.46
N LEU A 35 13.60 -1.35 2.36
CA LEU A 35 13.08 -2.14 1.26
C LEU A 35 12.24 -1.23 0.37
N SER A 36 12.55 -1.18 -0.92
CA SER A 36 11.81 -0.39 -1.89
C SER A 36 11.37 -1.24 -3.07
N THR A 37 10.17 -0.97 -3.57
CA THR A 37 9.62 -1.49 -4.80
C THR A 37 9.66 -0.43 -5.89
N THR A 38 9.95 -0.80 -7.11
CA THR A 38 9.73 0.07 -8.26
C THR A 38 8.28 -0.03 -8.75
N LYS A 39 7.91 0.76 -9.74
CA LYS A 39 6.62 0.60 -10.42
C LYS A 39 6.53 -0.80 -11.03
N GLY A 40 5.38 -1.45 -10.90
CA GLY A 40 5.13 -2.80 -11.40
C GLY A 40 5.66 -3.93 -10.50
N GLU A 41 6.16 -3.62 -9.32
CA GLU A 41 6.70 -4.60 -8.38
C GLU A 41 5.94 -4.61 -7.06
N THR A 42 5.80 -5.78 -6.48
CA THR A 42 5.32 -5.95 -5.10
C THR A 42 6.25 -6.90 -4.37
N TYR A 43 6.55 -6.61 -3.10
CA TYR A 43 7.36 -7.49 -2.26
C TYR A 43 6.62 -7.87 -0.99
N ARG A 44 6.92 -9.07 -0.49
CA ARG A 44 6.50 -9.50 0.83
C ARG A 44 7.73 -9.63 1.70
N ILE A 45 7.69 -9.05 2.90
CA ILE A 45 8.77 -9.13 3.88
C ILE A 45 8.25 -9.62 5.22
N LYS A 46 9.06 -10.42 5.90
CA LYS A 46 8.87 -10.77 7.30
C LYS A 46 9.88 -10.00 8.15
N LEU A 47 9.40 -9.12 9.01
CA LEU A 47 10.19 -8.30 9.89
C LEU A 47 10.77 -9.12 11.07
N PRO A 48 11.79 -8.59 11.79
CA PRO A 48 12.45 -9.30 12.90
C PRO A 48 11.53 -9.69 14.06
N ASP A 49 10.39 -9.00 14.24
CA ASP A 49 9.37 -9.32 15.25
C ASP A 49 8.34 -10.36 14.79
N GLY A 50 8.46 -10.85 13.56
CA GLY A 50 7.52 -11.78 12.93
C GLY A 50 6.36 -11.12 12.19
N THR A 51 6.26 -9.79 12.22
CA THR A 51 5.27 -9.03 11.42
C THR A 51 5.49 -9.29 9.94
N GLN A 52 4.39 -9.53 9.20
CA GLN A 52 4.42 -9.67 7.76
C GLN A 52 3.93 -8.38 7.11
N VAL A 53 4.64 -7.96 6.06
CA VAL A 53 4.31 -6.75 5.32
C VAL A 53 4.32 -7.06 3.83
N TRP A 54 3.26 -6.68 3.13
CA TRP A 54 3.21 -6.61 1.67
C TRP A 54 3.45 -5.17 1.27
N LEU A 55 4.37 -4.93 0.39
CA LEU A 55 4.73 -3.60 -0.11
C LEU A 55 4.26 -3.49 -1.55
N ASN A 56 3.37 -2.55 -1.83
CA ASN A 56 2.80 -2.34 -3.16
C ASN A 56 3.79 -1.62 -4.09
N ALA A 57 3.46 -1.45 -5.37
CA ALA A 57 4.30 -0.81 -6.37
C ALA A 57 4.67 0.63 -5.99
N ALA A 58 5.89 1.05 -6.31
CA ALA A 58 6.43 2.39 -6.04
C ALA A 58 6.35 2.78 -4.55
N SER A 59 6.71 1.87 -3.66
CA SER A 59 6.64 2.06 -2.21
C SER A 59 7.98 1.78 -1.54
N SER A 60 8.17 2.29 -0.32
CA SER A 60 9.38 2.09 0.47
C SER A 60 9.04 1.92 1.95
N LEU A 61 9.65 0.92 2.58
CA LEU A 61 9.55 0.65 4.02
C LEU A 61 10.93 0.73 4.66
N SER A 62 11.09 1.64 5.62
CA SER A 62 12.27 1.71 6.48
C SER A 62 11.94 1.09 7.84
N TYR A 63 12.81 0.20 8.33
CA TYR A 63 12.64 -0.53 9.57
C TYR A 63 13.99 -0.85 10.22
N PRO A 64 14.08 -0.92 11.56
CA PRO A 64 15.33 -1.25 12.23
C PRO A 64 15.72 -2.72 12.01
N VAL A 65 17.01 -3.02 12.04
CA VAL A 65 17.55 -4.38 11.98
C VAL A 65 17.01 -5.25 13.12
N SER A 66 16.70 -4.65 14.27
CA SER A 66 16.12 -5.33 15.43
C SER A 66 15.20 -4.41 16.23
N PHE A 67 14.11 -4.95 16.79
CA PHE A 67 13.22 -4.28 17.74
C PHE A 67 13.53 -4.63 19.22
N ALA A 68 14.58 -5.41 19.49
CA ALA A 68 14.76 -6.06 20.79
C ALA A 68 14.83 -5.06 21.97
N ASN A 69 15.54 -3.94 21.80
CA ASN A 69 15.78 -2.96 22.86
C ASN A 69 14.92 -1.71 22.73
N GLN A 70 13.87 -1.75 21.88
CA GLN A 70 13.00 -0.61 21.64
C GLN A 70 11.69 -0.71 22.44
N LYS A 71 11.20 0.42 22.97
CA LYS A 71 9.90 0.49 23.64
C LYS A 71 8.74 0.27 22.67
N ASP A 72 8.90 0.73 21.45
CA ASP A 72 7.93 0.63 20.35
C ASP A 72 8.62 0.02 19.13
N ARG A 73 7.87 -0.73 18.32
CA ARG A 73 8.32 -1.29 17.04
C ARG A 73 7.96 -0.31 15.93
N THR A 74 8.85 0.63 15.65
CA THR A 74 8.55 1.71 14.69
C THR A 74 9.12 1.43 13.31
N VAL A 75 8.29 1.63 12.29
CA VAL A 75 8.65 1.59 10.87
C VAL A 75 8.16 2.86 10.17
N THR A 76 8.80 3.22 9.04
CA THR A 76 8.40 4.37 8.22
C THR A 76 8.01 3.88 6.84
N LEU A 77 6.82 4.29 6.37
CA LEU A 77 6.26 3.93 5.07
C LEU A 77 6.15 5.15 4.17
N THR A 78 6.54 4.98 2.90
CA THR A 78 6.16 5.84 1.78
C THR A 78 5.47 4.96 0.74
N GLY A 79 4.34 5.41 0.18
CA GLY A 79 3.53 4.59 -0.72
C GLY A 79 2.51 3.74 0.01
N GLU A 80 2.33 2.48 -0.36
CA GLU A 80 1.28 1.62 0.18
C GLU A 80 1.81 0.29 0.68
N ALA A 81 1.32 -0.11 1.86
CA ALA A 81 1.61 -1.41 2.44
C ALA A 81 0.43 -1.98 3.23
N TYR A 82 0.30 -3.31 3.16
CA TYR A 82 -0.57 -4.10 4.01
C TYR A 82 0.26 -4.80 5.08
N PHE A 83 -0.24 -4.76 6.32
CA PHE A 83 0.46 -5.25 7.51
C PHE A 83 -0.36 -6.33 8.20
N GLU A 84 0.28 -7.45 8.52
CA GLU A 84 -0.17 -8.44 9.50
C GLU A 84 0.80 -8.38 10.69
N VAL A 85 0.47 -7.58 11.67
CA VAL A 85 1.35 -7.29 12.79
C VAL A 85 1.34 -8.40 13.82
N ALA A 86 2.53 -8.89 14.18
CA ALA A 86 2.71 -9.85 15.28
C ALA A 86 2.19 -9.29 16.61
N LYS A 87 1.38 -10.07 17.33
CA LYS A 87 0.75 -9.66 18.60
C LYS A 87 1.81 -9.44 19.68
N ASP A 88 1.90 -8.22 20.20
CA ASP A 88 2.71 -7.86 21.37
C ASP A 88 2.04 -6.70 22.12
N ALA A 89 1.36 -7.02 23.21
CA ALA A 89 0.62 -6.04 24.01
C ALA A 89 1.54 -5.09 24.81
N LYS A 90 2.82 -5.44 24.97
CA LYS A 90 3.79 -4.64 25.76
C LYS A 90 4.55 -3.64 24.88
N ARG A 91 4.73 -3.95 23.59
CA ARG A 91 5.49 -3.12 22.66
C ARG A 91 4.63 -2.82 21.44
N PRO A 92 3.99 -1.66 21.39
CA PRO A 92 3.20 -1.24 20.25
C PRO A 92 4.01 -1.27 18.95
N PHE A 93 3.32 -1.59 17.84
CA PHE A 93 3.84 -1.42 16.50
C PHE A 93 3.34 -0.09 15.93
N ILE A 94 4.24 0.71 15.39
CA ILE A 94 3.96 2.06 14.93
C ILE A 94 4.39 2.19 13.46
N VAL A 95 3.44 2.56 12.59
CA VAL A 95 3.74 2.96 11.21
C VAL A 95 3.69 4.48 11.13
N GLN A 96 4.80 5.08 10.75
CA GLN A 96 4.87 6.50 10.37
C GLN A 96 4.69 6.61 8.86
N ALA A 97 3.71 7.39 8.41
CA ALA A 97 3.38 7.55 7.00
C ALA A 97 2.92 8.99 6.74
N ALA A 98 3.73 9.79 6.04
CA ALA A 98 3.55 11.23 5.91
C ALA A 98 3.33 11.89 7.29
N ASP A 99 2.27 12.68 7.44
CA ASP A 99 1.93 13.35 8.71
C ASP A 99 1.04 12.49 9.64
N GLN A 100 0.96 11.18 9.37
CA GLN A 100 0.13 10.24 10.11
C GLN A 100 0.98 9.23 10.86
N GLN A 101 0.54 8.89 12.06
CA GLN A 101 1.06 7.78 12.85
C GLN A 101 -0.07 6.77 13.12
N VAL A 102 0.19 5.51 12.78
CA VAL A 102 -0.71 4.37 13.01
C VAL A 102 -0.14 3.49 14.09
N LYS A 103 -0.84 3.31 15.21
CA LYS A 103 -0.40 2.53 16.37
C LYS A 103 -1.30 1.32 16.61
N VAL A 104 -0.69 0.14 16.72
CA VAL A 104 -1.39 -1.15 16.89
C VAL A 104 -0.65 -2.07 17.88
N LEU A 105 -1.32 -3.14 18.34
CA LEU A 105 -0.75 -4.17 19.24
C LEU A 105 -0.72 -5.58 18.61
N GLY A 106 -1.30 -5.75 17.40
CA GLY A 106 -1.45 -7.03 16.71
C GLY A 106 -2.72 -6.99 15.87
N THR A 107 -2.62 -6.60 14.62
CA THR A 107 -3.72 -6.04 13.83
C THR A 107 -3.42 -6.25 12.35
N HIS A 108 -4.45 -6.45 11.54
CA HIS A 108 -4.38 -6.50 10.09
C HIS A 108 -4.95 -5.20 9.50
N PHE A 109 -4.14 -4.46 8.78
CA PHE A 109 -4.53 -3.15 8.22
C PHE A 109 -3.72 -2.77 6.99
N ASN A 110 -4.28 -1.90 6.17
CA ASN A 110 -3.62 -1.31 5.01
C ASN A 110 -3.36 0.18 5.26
N VAL A 111 -2.23 0.68 4.81
CA VAL A 111 -1.90 2.12 4.78
C VAL A 111 -1.56 2.51 3.36
N ASN A 112 -2.27 3.50 2.83
CA ASN A 112 -1.98 4.15 1.55
C ASN A 112 -1.57 5.59 1.80
N SER A 113 -0.31 5.90 1.54
CA SER A 113 0.31 7.22 1.77
C SER A 113 1.06 7.73 0.53
N TYR A 114 0.62 7.36 -0.67
CA TYR A 114 1.19 7.92 -1.89
C TYR A 114 0.98 9.44 -1.95
N ALA A 115 2.02 10.15 -2.35
CA ALA A 115 1.99 11.63 -2.42
C ALA A 115 1.06 12.17 -3.53
N ASP A 116 0.73 11.33 -4.53
CA ASP A 116 -0.18 11.66 -5.63
C ASP A 116 -1.65 11.29 -5.33
N GLU A 117 -1.96 10.76 -4.13
CA GLU A 117 -3.32 10.57 -3.66
C GLU A 117 -3.85 11.79 -2.90
N SER A 118 -5.17 11.95 -2.88
CA SER A 118 -5.83 13.10 -2.26
C SER A 118 -5.78 13.10 -0.73
N ALA A 119 -5.52 11.95 -0.12
CA ALA A 119 -5.46 11.76 1.32
C ALA A 119 -4.58 10.54 1.68
N VAL A 120 -3.99 10.57 2.87
CA VAL A 120 -3.41 9.37 3.49
C VAL A 120 -4.53 8.55 4.09
N GLN A 121 -4.62 7.28 3.72
CA GLN A 121 -5.70 6.38 4.14
C GLN A 121 -5.16 5.23 4.99
N THR A 122 -5.86 4.90 6.06
CA THR A 122 -5.61 3.68 6.85
C THR A 122 -6.90 2.89 7.00
N THR A 123 -6.89 1.65 6.52
CA THR A 123 -8.07 0.77 6.55
C THR A 123 -7.81 -0.39 7.49
N LEU A 124 -8.74 -0.61 8.43
CA LEU A 124 -8.65 -1.69 9.40
C LEU A 124 -9.46 -2.92 8.96
N LEU A 125 -8.79 -4.09 8.92
CA LEU A 125 -9.42 -5.37 8.60
C LEU A 125 -9.71 -6.19 9.87
N GLU A 126 -8.72 -6.32 10.77
CA GLU A 126 -8.86 -7.10 12.01
C GLU A 126 -8.12 -6.40 13.15
N GLY A 127 -8.70 -6.45 14.34
CA GLY A 127 -8.11 -5.94 15.57
C GLY A 127 -8.54 -4.53 15.90
N ARG A 128 -7.58 -3.66 16.22
CA ARG A 128 -7.84 -2.26 16.60
C ARG A 128 -6.68 -1.37 16.19
N VAL A 129 -6.99 -0.22 15.60
CA VAL A 129 -6.01 0.77 15.14
C VAL A 129 -6.27 2.10 15.81
N GLN A 130 -5.22 2.73 16.35
CA GLN A 130 -5.23 4.14 16.68
C GLN A 130 -4.48 4.90 15.60
N VAL A 131 -5.17 5.80 14.91
CA VAL A 131 -4.58 6.75 13.96
C VAL A 131 -4.44 8.10 14.64
N SER A 132 -3.30 8.75 14.48
CA SER A 132 -3.07 10.10 14.97
C SER A 132 -2.34 10.96 13.96
N SER A 133 -2.69 12.23 13.91
CA SER A 133 -2.03 13.28 13.12
C SER A 133 -2.16 14.60 13.85
N HIS A 134 -1.05 15.29 14.08
CA HIS A 134 -1.00 16.51 14.89
C HIS A 134 -1.72 16.29 16.24
N ASN A 135 -2.77 17.08 16.52
CA ASN A 135 -3.55 17.01 17.75
C ASN A 135 -4.82 16.16 17.63
N GLN A 136 -5.03 15.47 16.50
CA GLN A 136 -6.19 14.63 16.25
C GLN A 136 -5.86 13.16 16.47
N LYS A 137 -6.83 12.40 17.01
CA LYS A 137 -6.74 10.96 17.21
C LYS A 137 -8.06 10.30 16.89
N LEU A 138 -8.01 9.17 16.19
CA LEU A 138 -9.14 8.30 15.90
C LEU A 138 -8.82 6.87 16.32
N LEU A 139 -9.85 6.14 16.73
CA LEU A 139 -9.80 4.68 16.89
C LEU A 139 -10.67 4.08 15.80
N LEU A 140 -10.10 3.15 15.02
CA LEU A 140 -10.82 2.42 13.99
C LEU A 140 -11.28 1.07 14.52
N ALA A 141 -12.50 0.69 14.14
CA ALA A 141 -13.03 -0.66 14.21
C ALA A 141 -12.84 -1.40 12.87
N PRO A 142 -12.87 -2.74 12.83
CA PRO A 142 -12.83 -3.49 11.58
C PRO A 142 -13.90 -3.03 10.58
N GLY A 143 -13.51 -2.87 9.32
CA GLY A 143 -14.38 -2.31 8.26
C GLY A 143 -14.44 -0.79 8.22
N GLU A 144 -13.58 -0.09 8.97
CA GLU A 144 -13.46 1.36 8.90
C GLU A 144 -12.14 1.80 8.25
N GLN A 145 -12.20 2.92 7.55
CA GLN A 145 -11.06 3.61 6.97
C GLN A 145 -10.97 5.03 7.53
N SER A 146 -9.76 5.43 7.94
CA SER A 146 -9.43 6.84 8.18
C SER A 146 -8.88 7.49 6.91
N SER A 147 -9.19 8.77 6.73
CA SER A 147 -8.64 9.64 5.70
C SER A 147 -8.07 10.88 6.34
N LEU A 148 -6.78 11.14 6.13
CA LEU A 148 -6.09 12.37 6.48
C LEU A 148 -5.92 13.22 5.21
N SER A 149 -6.66 14.30 5.09
CA SER A 149 -6.55 15.20 3.94
C SER A 149 -5.28 16.04 3.98
N ALA A 150 -4.89 16.62 2.84
CA ALA A 150 -3.76 17.56 2.73
C ALA A 150 -3.91 18.80 3.64
N HIS A 151 -5.13 19.13 4.08
CA HIS A 151 -5.41 20.20 5.04
C HIS A 151 -5.34 19.75 6.50
N GLY A 152 -4.87 18.55 6.78
CA GLY A 152 -4.68 18.00 8.12
C GLY A 152 -5.99 17.60 8.82
N VAL A 153 -7.09 17.39 8.08
CA VAL A 153 -8.36 16.93 8.65
C VAL A 153 -8.38 15.41 8.65
N LEU A 154 -8.51 14.82 9.83
CA LEU A 154 -8.59 13.38 10.06
C LEU A 154 -10.05 12.97 10.29
N LYS A 155 -10.59 12.08 9.44
CA LYS A 155 -11.95 11.54 9.52
C LYS A 155 -11.94 10.02 9.37
N SER A 156 -13.00 9.35 9.80
CA SER A 156 -13.23 7.92 9.52
C SER A 156 -14.63 7.69 8.95
N HIS A 157 -14.77 6.61 8.19
CA HIS A 157 -16.04 6.14 7.63
C HIS A 157 -15.98 4.61 7.43
N PRO A 158 -17.11 3.91 7.42
CA PRO A 158 -17.19 2.52 7.02
C PRO A 158 -16.83 2.34 5.55
N ILE A 159 -16.18 1.21 5.21
CA ILE A 159 -15.81 0.87 3.84
C ILE A 159 -15.83 -0.64 3.62
N ASP A 160 -16.05 -1.09 2.38
CA ASP A 160 -15.69 -2.44 1.99
C ASP A 160 -14.16 -2.55 1.90
N THR A 161 -13.60 -3.48 2.64
CA THR A 161 -12.14 -3.67 2.69
C THR A 161 -11.60 -4.50 1.54
N ALA A 162 -12.44 -5.26 0.83
CA ALA A 162 -12.00 -6.13 -0.26
C ALA A 162 -11.31 -5.38 -1.40
N PRO A 163 -11.85 -4.26 -1.92
CA PRO A 163 -11.16 -3.46 -2.94
C PRO A 163 -9.82 -2.89 -2.47
N VAL A 164 -9.72 -2.55 -1.17
CA VAL A 164 -8.51 -1.92 -0.61
C VAL A 164 -7.32 -2.86 -0.62
N ILE A 165 -7.54 -4.16 -0.39
CA ILE A 165 -6.46 -5.16 -0.30
C ILE A 165 -6.37 -6.10 -1.50
N ALA A 166 -7.20 -5.93 -2.53
CA ALA A 166 -7.20 -6.78 -3.73
C ALA A 166 -5.81 -6.88 -4.39
N TRP A 167 -5.03 -5.80 -4.29
CA TRP A 167 -3.67 -5.75 -4.82
C TRP A 167 -2.72 -6.79 -4.18
N THR A 168 -2.97 -7.24 -2.95
CA THR A 168 -2.18 -8.30 -2.30
C THR A 168 -2.36 -9.65 -2.97
N ASN A 169 -3.45 -9.83 -3.71
CA ASN A 169 -3.81 -10.99 -4.51
C ASN A 169 -3.55 -10.78 -6.02
N ASN A 170 -2.79 -9.74 -6.39
CA ASN A 170 -2.52 -9.36 -7.77
C ASN A 170 -3.78 -9.04 -8.58
N GLU A 171 -4.72 -8.35 -7.95
CA GLU A 171 -5.95 -7.88 -8.58
C GLU A 171 -6.06 -6.35 -8.48
N PHE A 172 -6.61 -5.74 -9.54
CA PHE A 172 -7.26 -4.46 -9.43
C PHE A 172 -8.71 -4.72 -9.03
N MET A 173 -9.19 -4.03 -8.04
CA MET A 173 -10.60 -3.95 -7.72
C MET A 173 -10.95 -2.46 -7.55
N PHE A 174 -11.90 -2.02 -8.34
CA PHE A 174 -12.41 -0.66 -8.31
C PHE A 174 -13.79 -0.67 -7.66
N ASP A 175 -14.06 0.30 -6.81
CA ASP A 175 -15.34 0.46 -6.12
C ASP A 175 -15.68 1.95 -6.08
N GLU A 176 -16.58 2.37 -6.98
CA GLU A 176 -16.97 3.79 -7.15
C GLU A 176 -15.75 4.73 -7.34
N ASP A 177 -14.66 4.20 -7.93
CA ASP A 177 -13.44 4.97 -8.19
C ASP A 177 -13.67 5.99 -9.32
N ASP A 178 -13.15 7.20 -9.18
CA ASP A 178 -13.05 8.14 -10.31
C ASP A 178 -11.91 7.72 -11.27
N ILE A 179 -11.96 8.24 -12.49
CA ILE A 179 -10.98 7.89 -13.53
C ILE A 179 -9.55 8.24 -13.11
N GLU A 180 -9.36 9.27 -12.31
CA GLU A 180 -8.03 9.68 -11.84
C GLU A 180 -7.48 8.68 -10.83
N SER A 181 -8.29 8.18 -9.90
CA SER A 181 -7.94 7.13 -8.95
C SER A 181 -7.58 5.83 -9.70
N VAL A 182 -8.44 5.41 -10.63
CA VAL A 182 -8.18 4.23 -11.48
C VAL A 182 -6.85 4.36 -12.21
N MET A 183 -6.63 5.49 -12.88
CA MET A 183 -5.43 5.68 -13.69
C MET A 183 -4.15 5.85 -12.87
N ARG A 184 -4.20 6.35 -11.63
CA ARG A 184 -3.04 6.31 -10.73
C ARG A 184 -2.65 4.87 -10.37
N LYS A 185 -3.64 4.01 -10.05
CA LYS A 185 -3.40 2.57 -9.78
C LYS A 185 -2.77 1.88 -11.01
N VAL A 186 -3.31 2.14 -12.21
CA VAL A 186 -2.80 1.63 -13.50
C VAL A 186 -1.37 2.13 -13.76
N ALA A 187 -1.12 3.43 -13.59
CA ALA A 187 0.18 4.05 -13.85
C ALA A 187 1.29 3.49 -12.96
N ARG A 188 0.98 3.24 -11.69
CA ARG A 188 1.94 2.64 -10.75
C ARG A 188 2.28 1.19 -11.13
N TRP A 189 1.28 0.41 -11.53
CA TRP A 189 1.48 -1.00 -11.84
C TRP A 189 2.15 -1.21 -13.19
N TYR A 190 1.67 -0.56 -14.26
CA TYR A 190 2.22 -0.76 -15.61
C TYR A 190 3.42 0.14 -15.94
N ASN A 191 3.85 0.98 -15.00
CA ASN A 191 4.93 1.94 -15.19
C ASN A 191 4.73 2.84 -16.43
N VAL A 192 3.56 3.45 -16.52
CA VAL A 192 3.15 4.34 -17.58
C VAL A 192 2.90 5.76 -17.06
N GLU A 193 2.95 6.73 -17.95
CA GLU A 193 2.56 8.13 -17.75
C GLU A 193 1.11 8.32 -18.21
N VAL A 194 0.29 9.03 -17.44
CA VAL A 194 -1.11 9.31 -17.79
C VAL A 194 -1.27 10.77 -18.17
N ILE A 195 -1.84 11.02 -19.32
CA ILE A 195 -2.08 12.35 -19.89
C ILE A 195 -3.58 12.53 -20.14
N TYR A 196 -4.20 13.45 -19.44
CA TYR A 196 -5.62 13.77 -19.62
C TYR A 196 -5.79 14.81 -20.72
N GLN A 197 -6.72 14.55 -21.67
CA GLN A 197 -7.06 15.46 -22.75
C GLN A 197 -8.56 15.77 -22.73
N GLY A 198 -8.91 17.03 -22.70
CA GLY A 198 -10.30 17.46 -22.63
C GLY A 198 -10.90 17.40 -21.22
N LYS A 199 -12.23 17.36 -21.15
CA LYS A 199 -12.99 17.29 -19.90
C LYS A 199 -12.97 15.87 -19.37
N LYS A 200 -12.57 15.69 -18.12
CA LYS A 200 -12.61 14.38 -17.46
C LYS A 200 -14.06 13.94 -17.22
N THR A 201 -14.31 12.64 -17.36
CA THR A 201 -15.60 12.06 -17.00
C THR A 201 -15.85 12.16 -15.49
N THR A 202 -17.11 12.29 -15.12
CA THR A 202 -17.58 12.21 -13.71
C THR A 202 -18.13 10.84 -13.35
N GLU A 203 -18.15 9.91 -14.33
CA GLU A 203 -18.59 8.53 -14.09
C GLU A 203 -17.66 7.82 -13.12
N LYS A 204 -18.23 6.89 -12.38
CA LYS A 204 -17.53 6.05 -11.43
C LYS A 204 -17.29 4.67 -12.01
N PHE A 205 -16.15 4.08 -11.66
CA PHE A 205 -15.71 2.80 -12.18
C PHE A 205 -15.73 1.76 -11.06
N GLY A 206 -16.31 0.59 -11.39
CA GLY A 206 -16.37 -0.57 -10.50
C GLY A 206 -15.97 -1.85 -11.25
N GLY A 207 -15.58 -2.88 -10.50
CA GLY A 207 -15.24 -4.18 -11.03
C GLY A 207 -13.80 -4.60 -10.78
N GLY A 208 -13.51 -5.87 -11.09
CA GLY A 208 -12.21 -6.49 -10.84
C GLY A 208 -11.53 -6.97 -12.11
N ILE A 209 -10.20 -6.89 -12.14
CA ILE A 209 -9.37 -7.43 -13.21
C ILE A 209 -7.99 -7.82 -12.67
N SER A 210 -7.44 -8.93 -13.21
CA SER A 210 -6.11 -9.39 -12.83
C SER A 210 -5.02 -8.38 -13.22
N ARG A 211 -4.06 -8.16 -12.34
CA ARG A 211 -2.85 -7.37 -12.62
C ARG A 211 -1.88 -8.05 -13.58
N PHE A 212 -2.06 -9.36 -13.81
CA PHE A 212 -1.28 -10.12 -14.80
C PHE A 212 -1.79 -9.93 -16.24
N ASP A 213 -2.98 -9.35 -16.42
CA ASP A 213 -3.47 -8.97 -17.74
C ASP A 213 -2.63 -7.79 -18.29
N ASP A 214 -2.58 -7.67 -19.62
CA ASP A 214 -1.91 -6.53 -20.24
C ASP A 214 -2.72 -5.24 -20.04
N VAL A 215 -2.04 -4.10 -20.15
CA VAL A 215 -2.67 -2.80 -19.92
C VAL A 215 -3.78 -2.52 -20.93
N GLN A 216 -3.67 -3.02 -22.17
CA GLN A 216 -4.69 -2.81 -23.21
C GLN A 216 -6.01 -3.44 -22.83
N LYS A 217 -5.96 -4.67 -22.22
CA LYS A 217 -7.16 -5.35 -21.74
C LYS A 217 -7.83 -4.57 -20.60
N VAL A 218 -7.03 -4.04 -19.67
CA VAL A 218 -7.56 -3.19 -18.57
C VAL A 218 -8.25 -1.95 -19.14
N LEU A 219 -7.59 -1.24 -20.05
CA LEU A 219 -8.16 -0.04 -20.66
C LEU A 219 -9.42 -0.34 -21.49
N SER A 220 -9.40 -1.43 -22.26
CA SER A 220 -10.57 -1.84 -23.05
C SER A 220 -11.79 -2.20 -22.19
N LEU A 221 -11.59 -2.68 -20.95
CA LEU A 221 -12.69 -2.90 -20.03
C LEU A 221 -13.28 -1.59 -19.50
N LEU A 222 -12.44 -0.60 -19.23
CA LEU A 222 -12.90 0.73 -18.81
C LEU A 222 -13.63 1.45 -19.95
N GLU A 223 -13.19 1.31 -21.21
CA GLU A 223 -13.86 1.88 -22.39
C GLU A 223 -15.27 1.31 -22.63
N LYS A 224 -15.56 0.08 -22.19
CA LYS A 224 -16.90 -0.52 -22.33
C LYS A 224 -18.00 0.26 -21.60
N THR A 225 -17.64 1.10 -20.66
CA THR A 225 -18.61 2.01 -20.00
C THR A 225 -19.11 3.11 -20.94
N GLY A 226 -18.38 3.40 -22.03
CA GLY A 226 -18.64 4.52 -22.94
C GLY A 226 -18.33 5.89 -22.33
N ALA A 227 -17.75 5.95 -21.16
CA ALA A 227 -17.48 7.19 -20.41
C ALA A 227 -16.07 7.74 -20.63
N VAL A 228 -15.18 6.96 -21.24
CA VAL A 228 -13.77 7.28 -21.44
C VAL A 228 -13.21 6.50 -22.62
N HIS A 229 -12.23 7.10 -23.32
CA HIS A 229 -11.45 6.47 -24.38
C HIS A 229 -9.96 6.58 -24.07
N PHE A 230 -9.16 5.65 -24.60
CA PHE A 230 -7.73 5.65 -24.39
C PHE A 230 -6.93 5.55 -25.68
N ARG A 231 -5.80 6.21 -25.72
CA ARG A 231 -4.78 6.05 -26.76
C ARG A 231 -3.44 5.79 -26.10
N ILE A 232 -2.79 4.69 -26.49
CA ILE A 232 -1.46 4.32 -25.99
C ILE A 232 -0.41 4.83 -26.97
N ASP A 233 0.60 5.52 -26.46
CA ASP A 233 1.77 5.99 -27.19
C ASP A 233 3.04 5.64 -26.39
N GLY A 234 3.64 4.50 -26.70
CA GLY A 234 4.74 3.94 -25.95
C GLY A 234 4.39 3.72 -24.47
N LYS A 235 5.03 4.46 -23.58
CA LYS A 235 4.74 4.44 -22.14
C LYS A 235 3.75 5.51 -21.69
N LYS A 236 3.04 6.16 -22.61
CA LYS A 236 2.06 7.19 -22.31
C LYS A 236 0.66 6.68 -22.62
N ILE A 237 -0.27 6.92 -21.73
CA ILE A 237 -1.70 6.67 -21.92
C ILE A 237 -2.42 8.00 -21.91
N HIS A 238 -3.02 8.32 -23.05
CA HIS A 238 -3.89 9.48 -23.19
C HIS A 238 -5.30 9.09 -22.83
N VAL A 239 -5.88 9.80 -21.86
CA VAL A 239 -7.28 9.64 -21.43
C VAL A 239 -8.10 10.70 -22.14
N LEU A 240 -9.09 10.26 -22.88
CA LEU A 240 -9.93 11.07 -23.76
C LEU A 240 -11.38 11.03 -23.26
N PRO A 241 -12.19 12.09 -23.53
CA PRO A 241 -13.63 12.07 -23.25
C PRO A 241 -14.36 10.97 -23.99
#